data_305cc895b6645a29dfe41898a21ca6c4
#
_entry.id   305cc895b6645a29dfe41898a21ca6c4
#
_cell.length_a   1.000
_cell.length_b   1.000
_cell.length_c   1.000
_cell.angle_alpha   90.00
_cell.angle_beta   90.00
_cell.angle_gamma   90.00
#
_symmetry.space_group_name_H-M   'P 1'
#
loop_
_entity.id
_entity.type
_entity.pdbx_description
1 polymer ?
#
loop_
_entity_poly.entity_id
_entity_poly.type
_entity_poly.pdbx_seq_one_letter_code
_entity_poly.pdbx_strand_id
1 'polypeptide(L)'
;MTKSIKSNAAKAKQFFADKMAFTTGPVEISHQIEKGEDVAIIDVREAKDFKKGHVPGAISLPQEKWSTMAGLRRDTMNIVYCYAQNCHMGANAAMQFAAKGYSVMEMDGGFESWKENGLKIAK
;
A
#
# COMPACT_ATOMS: atom_id res chain seq x y z
N MET A 1 -23.22 -0.46 26.52
CA MET A 1 -23.13 -1.91 26.29
C MET A 1 -21.69 -2.38 26.43
N THR A 2 -21.48 -3.42 27.19
CA THR A 2 -20.16 -3.97 27.46
C THR A 2 -19.89 -5.13 26.52
N LYS A 3 -18.78 -5.07 25.79
CA LYS A 3 -18.38 -6.19 24.94
C LYS A 3 -17.79 -7.31 25.78
N SER A 4 -18.09 -8.53 25.44
CA SER A 4 -17.48 -9.69 26.08
C SER A 4 -15.97 -9.70 25.78
N ILE A 5 -15.16 -9.92 26.80
CA ILE A 5 -13.71 -10.03 26.66
C ILE A 5 -13.35 -11.18 25.73
N LYS A 6 -14.04 -12.32 25.84
CA LYS A 6 -13.82 -13.48 24.98
C LYS A 6 -14.14 -13.15 23.52
N SER A 7 -15.28 -12.47 23.30
CA SER A 7 -15.68 -12.06 21.96
C SER A 7 -14.67 -11.10 21.36
N ASN A 8 -14.15 -10.18 22.17
CA ASN A 8 -13.12 -9.24 21.71
C ASN A 8 -11.87 -9.98 21.27
N ALA A 9 -11.40 -10.95 22.06
CA ALA A 9 -10.15 -11.66 21.76
C ALA A 9 -10.22 -12.39 20.42
N ALA A 10 -11.32 -13.07 20.13
CA ALA A 10 -11.47 -13.80 18.87
C ALA A 10 -11.50 -12.87 17.66
N LYS A 11 -12.25 -11.77 17.79
CA LYS A 11 -12.35 -10.78 16.71
C LYS A 11 -11.03 -10.02 16.52
N ALA A 12 -10.35 -9.72 17.63
CA ALA A 12 -9.06 -9.04 17.56
C ALA A 12 -8.02 -9.90 16.85
N LYS A 13 -8.00 -11.21 17.15
CA LYS A 13 -7.08 -12.13 16.47
C LYS A 13 -7.28 -12.09 14.95
N GLN A 14 -8.55 -12.15 14.51
CA GLN A 14 -8.85 -12.12 13.07
C GLN A 14 -8.47 -10.78 12.46
N PHE A 15 -8.80 -9.67 13.13
CA PHE A 15 -8.47 -8.34 12.62
C PHE A 15 -6.96 -8.17 12.43
N PHE A 16 -6.17 -8.58 13.41
CA PHE A 16 -4.73 -8.41 13.30
C PHE A 16 -4.10 -9.40 12.33
N ALA A 17 -4.67 -10.59 12.17
CA ALA A 17 -4.25 -11.51 11.11
C ALA A 17 -4.49 -10.88 9.75
N ASP A 18 -5.64 -10.24 9.55
CA ASP A 18 -5.96 -9.54 8.29
C ASP A 18 -5.04 -8.34 8.10
N LYS A 19 -4.78 -7.59 9.17
CA LYS A 19 -3.87 -6.45 9.09
C LYS A 19 -2.48 -6.90 8.62
N MET A 20 -1.96 -7.99 9.16
CA MET A 20 -0.66 -8.52 8.74
C MET A 20 -0.68 -9.03 7.30
N ALA A 21 -1.82 -9.56 6.85
CA ALA A 21 -1.95 -10.10 5.51
C ALA A 21 -2.08 -9.00 4.44
N PHE A 22 -2.67 -7.86 4.79
CA PHE A 22 -3.04 -6.83 3.81
C PHE A 22 -2.29 -5.51 3.97
N THR A 23 -1.37 -5.41 4.93
CA THR A 23 -0.55 -4.21 5.10
C THR A 23 0.93 -4.57 5.23
N THR A 24 1.78 -3.60 4.93
CA THR A 24 3.22 -3.74 5.11
C THR A 24 3.79 -2.36 5.45
N GLY A 25 5.05 -2.30 5.85
CA GLY A 25 5.68 -1.04 6.24
C GLY A 25 6.73 -0.56 5.24
N PRO A 26 7.11 0.73 5.33
CA PRO A 26 8.12 1.28 4.40
C PRO A 26 9.48 0.60 4.54
N VAL A 27 9.90 0.25 5.76
CA VAL A 27 11.20 -0.40 5.96
C VAL A 27 11.23 -1.78 5.31
N GLU A 28 10.15 -2.55 5.48
CA GLU A 28 10.03 -3.88 4.86
C GLU A 28 10.09 -3.79 3.34
N ILE A 29 9.39 -2.81 2.76
CA ILE A 29 9.40 -2.61 1.30
C ILE A 29 10.78 -2.20 0.82
N SER A 30 11.45 -1.32 1.57
CA SER A 30 12.81 -0.90 1.22
C SER A 30 13.75 -2.11 1.16
N HIS A 31 13.64 -3.01 2.12
CA HIS A 31 14.44 -4.23 2.12
C HIS A 31 14.12 -5.12 0.92
N GLN A 32 12.84 -5.26 0.57
CA GLN A 32 12.43 -6.04 -0.60
C GLN A 32 13.03 -5.47 -1.88
N ILE A 33 13.00 -4.15 -2.04
CA ILE A 33 13.59 -3.48 -3.19
C ILE A 33 15.09 -3.74 -3.25
N GLU A 34 15.80 -3.59 -2.12
CA GLU A 34 17.24 -3.81 -2.06
C GLU A 34 17.64 -5.23 -2.39
N LYS A 35 16.81 -6.20 -1.99
CA LYS A 35 17.05 -7.61 -2.29
C LYS A 35 16.67 -8.00 -3.71
N GLY A 36 16.06 -7.09 -4.47
CA GLY A 36 15.61 -7.38 -5.82
C GLY A 36 14.40 -8.29 -5.88
N GLU A 37 13.59 -8.32 -4.82
CA GLU A 37 12.37 -9.12 -4.81
C GLU A 37 11.34 -8.56 -5.79
N ASP A 38 10.58 -9.45 -6.41
CA ASP A 38 9.61 -9.09 -7.43
C ASP A 38 8.30 -8.64 -6.81
N VAL A 39 8.14 -7.34 -6.64
CA VAL A 39 6.90 -6.74 -6.14
C VAL A 39 6.54 -5.55 -7.03
N ALA A 40 5.24 -5.31 -7.19
CA ALA A 40 4.76 -4.11 -7.89
C ALA A 40 4.42 -3.06 -6.85
N ILE A 41 4.91 -1.84 -7.02
CA ILE A 41 4.64 -0.73 -6.09
C ILE A 41 3.84 0.31 -6.85
N ILE A 42 2.67 0.65 -6.32
CA ILE A 42 1.69 1.49 -7.01
C ILE A 42 1.47 2.78 -6.22
N ASP A 43 1.87 3.89 -6.81
CA ASP A 43 1.68 5.22 -6.22
C ASP A 43 0.36 5.78 -6.72
N VAL A 44 -0.62 5.92 -5.84
CA VAL A 44 -1.94 6.41 -6.23
C VAL A 44 -2.13 7.89 -5.94
N ARG A 45 -1.06 8.60 -5.58
CA ARG A 45 -1.09 10.05 -5.40
C ARG A 45 -1.26 10.73 -6.76
N GLU A 46 -1.43 12.04 -6.74
CA GLU A 46 -1.50 12.80 -7.99
C GLU A 46 -0.18 12.68 -8.76
N ALA A 47 -0.28 12.67 -10.08
CA ALA A 47 0.89 12.54 -10.95
C ALA A 47 1.95 13.61 -10.71
N LYS A 48 1.53 14.83 -10.38
CA LYS A 48 2.48 15.93 -10.11
C LYS A 48 3.34 15.64 -8.88
N ASP A 49 2.78 14.97 -7.88
CA ASP A 49 3.50 14.63 -6.65
C ASP A 49 4.44 13.45 -6.86
N PHE A 50 4.00 12.49 -7.67
CA PHE A 50 4.87 11.38 -8.08
C PHE A 50 6.15 11.90 -8.75
N LYS A 51 6.02 12.88 -9.63
CA LYS A 51 7.18 13.46 -10.33
C LYS A 51 8.16 14.14 -9.39
N LYS A 52 7.69 14.69 -8.29
CA LYS A 52 8.55 15.36 -7.30
C LYS A 52 9.35 14.38 -6.46
N GLY A 53 8.91 13.15 -6.36
CA GLY A 53 9.58 12.11 -5.61
C GLY A 53 8.63 10.97 -5.33
N HIS A 54 9.16 9.75 -5.41
CA HIS A 54 8.35 8.54 -5.21
C HIS A 54 9.25 7.41 -4.73
N VAL A 55 8.63 6.33 -4.28
CA VAL A 55 9.34 5.11 -3.90
C VAL A 55 10.04 4.55 -5.14
N PRO A 56 11.33 4.18 -5.05
CA PRO A 56 12.04 3.63 -6.22
C PRO A 56 11.31 2.44 -6.82
N GLY A 57 11.13 2.48 -8.14
CA GLY A 57 10.41 1.43 -8.86
C GLY A 57 8.90 1.55 -8.86
N ALA A 58 8.35 2.53 -8.16
CA ALA A 58 6.90 2.72 -8.13
C ALA A 58 6.36 3.18 -9.48
N ILE A 59 5.13 2.77 -9.75
CA ILE A 59 4.40 3.17 -10.95
C ILE A 59 3.31 4.13 -10.53
N SER A 60 3.14 5.24 -11.26
CA SER A 60 2.10 6.22 -10.98
C SER A 60 0.77 5.74 -11.54
N LEU A 61 -0.24 5.66 -10.66
CA LEU A 61 -1.60 5.32 -11.06
C LEU A 61 -2.59 6.21 -10.29
N PRO A 62 -2.71 7.49 -10.70
CA PRO A 62 -3.62 8.41 -10.02
C PRO A 62 -5.08 8.04 -10.22
N GLN A 63 -5.95 8.58 -9.37
CA GLN A 63 -7.36 8.18 -9.30
C GLN A 63 -8.08 8.19 -10.64
N GLU A 64 -7.87 9.21 -11.46
CA GLU A 64 -8.53 9.32 -12.77
C GLU A 64 -8.12 8.22 -13.75
N LYS A 65 -7.09 7.46 -13.43
CA LYS A 65 -6.61 6.36 -14.26
C LYS A 65 -6.81 4.98 -13.64
N TRP A 66 -7.43 4.90 -12.47
CA TRP A 66 -7.63 3.59 -11.82
C TRP A 66 -8.37 2.59 -12.68
N SER A 67 -9.34 3.04 -13.48
CA SER A 67 -10.11 2.13 -14.34
C SER A 67 -9.25 1.43 -15.39
N THR A 68 -8.09 1.98 -15.71
CA THR A 68 -7.17 1.38 -16.70
C THR A 68 -6.38 0.21 -16.11
N MET A 69 -6.24 0.13 -14.79
CA MET A 69 -5.41 -0.87 -14.11
C MET A 69 -3.95 -0.87 -14.60
N ALA A 70 -3.49 0.25 -15.18
CA ALA A 70 -2.15 0.35 -15.75
C ALA A 70 -1.08 0.16 -14.67
N GLY A 71 -0.13 -0.72 -14.92
CA GLY A 71 0.98 -0.99 -14.00
C GLY A 71 0.68 -2.06 -12.96
N LEU A 72 -0.59 -2.42 -12.76
CA LEU A 72 -0.94 -3.51 -11.84
C LEU A 72 -0.55 -4.85 -12.46
N ARG A 73 -0.11 -5.77 -11.62
CA ARG A 73 0.33 -7.09 -12.06
C ARG A 73 -0.52 -8.18 -11.42
N ARG A 74 -0.79 -9.23 -12.19
CA ARG A 74 -1.58 -10.37 -11.71
C ARG A 74 -0.71 -11.49 -11.16
N ASP A 75 0.60 -11.42 -11.40
CA ASP A 75 1.53 -12.48 -11.04
C ASP A 75 2.34 -12.17 -9.78
N THR A 76 2.07 -11.06 -9.12
CA THR A 76 2.76 -10.69 -7.89
C THR A 76 1.88 -9.79 -7.03
N MET A 77 2.37 -9.50 -5.82
CA MET A 77 1.68 -8.59 -4.91
C MET A 77 1.80 -7.15 -5.41
N ASN A 78 0.69 -6.42 -5.41
CA ASN A 78 0.67 -5.00 -5.74
C ASN A 78 0.58 -4.22 -4.43
N ILE A 79 1.62 -3.46 -4.12
CA ILE A 79 1.70 -2.69 -2.89
C ILE A 79 1.32 -1.26 -3.19
N VAL A 80 0.21 -0.82 -2.60
CA VAL A 80 -0.40 0.49 -2.88
C VAL A 80 -0.01 1.48 -1.80
N TYR A 81 0.32 2.70 -2.17
CA TYR A 81 0.51 3.75 -1.18
C TYR A 81 -0.01 5.10 -1.66
N CYS A 82 -0.35 5.97 -0.71
CA CYS A 82 -0.72 7.35 -1.01
C CYS A 82 0.09 8.31 -0.14
N TYR A 83 -0.50 9.39 0.38
CA TYR A 83 0.25 10.46 1.04
C TYR A 83 0.69 10.13 2.46
N ALA A 84 -0.24 9.66 3.29
CA ALA A 84 -0.02 9.50 4.72
C ALA A 84 -0.99 8.46 5.31
N GLN A 85 -0.77 8.09 6.57
CA GLN A 85 -1.59 7.08 7.24
C GLN A 85 -3.07 7.43 7.28
N ASN A 86 -3.40 8.69 7.42
CA ASN A 86 -4.80 9.13 7.49
C ASN A 86 -5.43 9.42 6.13
N CYS A 87 -4.74 9.11 5.05
CA CYS A 87 -5.27 9.26 3.69
C CYS A 87 -5.96 7.96 3.28
N HIS A 88 -7.27 8.00 3.09
CA HIS A 88 -8.03 6.80 2.73
C HIS A 88 -7.98 6.45 1.23
N MET A 89 -7.31 7.28 0.43
CA MET A 89 -7.18 7.04 -1.01
C MET A 89 -6.47 5.72 -1.29
N GLY A 90 -5.41 5.40 -0.54
CA GLY A 90 -4.70 4.15 -0.72
C GLY A 90 -5.57 2.93 -0.46
N ALA A 91 -6.33 2.96 0.64
CA ALA A 91 -7.23 1.86 0.98
C ALA A 91 -8.35 1.73 -0.05
N ASN A 92 -8.90 2.86 -0.52
CA ASN A 92 -9.93 2.86 -1.54
C ASN A 92 -9.41 2.26 -2.86
N ALA A 93 -8.22 2.67 -3.26
CA ALA A 93 -7.58 2.13 -4.48
C ALA A 93 -7.37 0.62 -4.35
N ALA A 94 -6.81 0.18 -3.22
CA ALA A 94 -6.56 -1.24 -2.97
C ALA A 94 -7.85 -2.05 -3.05
N MET A 95 -8.94 -1.54 -2.47
CA MET A 95 -10.24 -2.20 -2.53
C MET A 95 -10.73 -2.34 -3.97
N GLN A 96 -10.60 -1.29 -4.77
CA GLN A 96 -11.04 -1.34 -6.17
C GLN A 96 -10.18 -2.29 -7.01
N PHE A 97 -8.88 -2.31 -6.78
CA PHE A 97 -7.99 -3.22 -7.50
C PHE A 97 -8.26 -4.68 -7.11
N ALA A 98 -8.48 -4.93 -5.81
CA ALA A 98 -8.85 -6.27 -5.34
C ALA A 98 -10.16 -6.74 -5.94
N ALA A 99 -11.13 -5.82 -6.11
CA ALA A 99 -12.40 -6.15 -6.74
C ALA A 99 -12.24 -6.61 -8.19
N LYS A 100 -11.13 -6.23 -8.84
CA LYS A 100 -10.81 -6.68 -10.21
C LYS A 100 -9.87 -7.89 -10.22
N GLY A 101 -9.64 -8.51 -9.07
CA GLY A 101 -8.89 -9.76 -8.98
C GLY A 101 -7.39 -9.62 -8.75
N TYR A 102 -6.90 -8.42 -8.44
CA TYR A 102 -5.48 -8.22 -8.15
C TYR A 102 -5.18 -8.46 -6.68
N SER A 103 -4.05 -9.10 -6.40
CA SER A 103 -3.56 -9.25 -5.02
C SER A 103 -2.96 -7.92 -4.58
N VAL A 104 -3.38 -7.42 -3.42
CA VAL A 104 -2.99 -6.10 -2.96
C VAL A 104 -2.58 -6.10 -1.49
N MET A 105 -1.68 -5.18 -1.16
CA MET A 105 -1.36 -4.78 0.21
C MET A 105 -1.25 -3.26 0.21
N GLU A 106 -1.45 -2.65 1.37
CA GLU A 106 -1.24 -1.22 1.53
C GLU A 106 0.03 -0.96 2.35
N MET A 107 0.85 0.00 1.91
CA MET A 107 1.99 0.44 2.70
C MET A 107 1.51 1.42 3.77
N ASP A 108 1.70 1.06 5.04
CA ASP A 108 1.35 1.89 6.17
C ASP A 108 2.10 3.22 6.12
N GLY A 109 1.40 4.28 6.48
CA GLY A 109 2.00 5.61 6.60
C GLY A 109 2.21 6.36 5.29
N GLY A 110 2.03 5.71 4.16
CA GLY A 110 2.18 6.36 2.86
C GLY A 110 3.56 6.93 2.59
N PHE A 111 3.64 7.83 1.64
CA PHE A 111 4.92 8.43 1.25
C PHE A 111 5.54 9.26 2.38
N GLU A 112 4.71 9.85 3.23
CA GLU A 112 5.19 10.60 4.39
C GLU A 112 6.06 9.73 5.29
N SER A 113 5.57 8.52 5.61
CA SER A 113 6.33 7.58 6.43
C SER A 113 7.60 7.10 5.74
N TRP A 114 7.54 6.92 4.42
CA TRP A 114 8.72 6.57 3.63
C TRP A 114 9.81 7.61 3.80
N LYS A 115 9.46 8.89 3.67
CA LYS A 115 10.41 10.00 3.84
C LYS A 115 10.93 10.10 5.27
N GLU A 116 10.03 9.95 6.25
CA GLU A 116 10.40 10.06 7.67
C GLU A 116 11.42 9.00 8.07
N ASN A 117 11.39 7.85 7.42
CA ASN A 117 12.36 6.78 7.66
C ASN A 117 13.67 6.99 6.90
N GLY A 118 13.82 8.09 6.19
CA GLY A 118 15.08 8.41 5.50
C GLY A 118 15.41 7.48 4.34
N LEU A 119 14.40 6.87 3.74
CA LEU A 119 14.61 5.89 2.67
C LEU A 119 14.82 6.57 1.32
N LYS A 120 15.43 5.85 0.37
CA LYS A 120 15.73 6.38 -0.95
C LYS A 120 14.48 6.85 -1.68
N ILE A 121 14.60 7.99 -2.36
CA ILE A 121 13.51 8.57 -3.15
C ILE A 121 13.99 8.68 -4.60
N ALA A 122 13.16 8.21 -5.52
CA ALA A 122 13.37 8.37 -6.95
C ALA A 122 12.62 9.60 -7.46
N LYS A 123 13.06 10.16 -8.59
CA LYS A 123 12.40 11.29 -9.22
C LYS A 123 12.22 11.06 -10.71
#